data_d62eef61fbb254ab6423dca62effe58a
#
_entry.id   d62eef61fbb254ab6423dca62effe58a
#
_cell.length_a   1.000
_cell.length_b   1.000
_cell.length_c   1.000
_cell.angle_alpha   90.00
_cell.angle_beta   90.00
_cell.angle_gamma   90.00
#
_symmetry.space_group_name_H-M   'P 1'
#
loop_
_entity.id
_entity.type
_entity.pdbx_description
1 polymer ?
#
loop_
_entity_poly.entity_id
_entity_poly.type
_entity_poly.pdbx_seq_one_letter_code
_entity_poly.pdbx_strand_id
1 'polypeptide(L)'
;SGAVSIVLASLGWNVFSFDVNPYAVSATKDNLKRSGLTDRVKVENSGILDGIKIPQDTDLLVWNIPYLDPLSDANDRSSGIGEVALSDLPGLGWGGELLNHISQEQDFLSPELTVLLLLRTSPESLSKISDWEENGWSCRSLDFRRMGDEKIEVYAIWKTGQGAEAKEVETCDSTMDEVKKIVGTRWSRVYSKSQRNGRGRRGSHWLSRQGGVSATWVLDESVLRIIPAGVLQVSLGTIVSNALDAMVIWPNDVVTSDGRKMAGVLIEYS
;
A
#
# COMPACT_ATOMS: atom_id res chain seq x y z
N SER A 1 7.71 23.77 -5.71
CA SER A 1 6.66 24.12 -6.65
C SER A 1 5.24 23.85 -6.12
N GLY A 2 5.02 22.85 -5.27
CA GLY A 2 3.75 22.56 -4.59
C GLY A 2 2.63 22.02 -5.49
N ALA A 3 2.94 21.48 -6.66
CA ALA A 3 1.91 21.01 -7.60
C ALA A 3 0.98 19.95 -6.99
N VAL A 4 1.55 18.95 -6.32
CA VAL A 4 0.76 17.89 -5.64
C VAL A 4 -0.12 18.49 -4.55
N SER A 5 0.42 19.39 -3.73
CA SER A 5 -0.33 20.06 -2.66
C SER A 5 -1.51 20.87 -3.20
N ILE A 6 -1.32 21.56 -4.33
CA ILE A 6 -2.39 22.33 -5.01
C ILE A 6 -3.49 21.39 -5.50
N VAL A 7 -3.11 20.29 -6.16
CA VAL A 7 -4.08 19.30 -6.68
C VAL A 7 -4.90 18.69 -5.53
N LEU A 8 -4.25 18.23 -4.48
CA LEU A 8 -4.95 17.65 -3.32
C LEU A 8 -5.87 18.67 -2.65
N ALA A 9 -5.40 19.88 -2.43
CA ALA A 9 -6.20 20.94 -1.83
C ALA A 9 -7.41 21.33 -2.71
N SER A 10 -7.25 21.33 -4.04
CA SER A 10 -8.35 21.60 -4.97
C SER A 10 -9.41 20.50 -4.98
N LEU A 11 -9.03 19.26 -4.61
CA LEU A 11 -9.94 18.14 -4.41
C LEU A 11 -10.59 18.11 -3.01
N GLY A 12 -10.30 19.11 -2.17
CA GLY A 12 -10.93 19.26 -0.86
C GLY A 12 -10.10 18.75 0.33
N TRP A 13 -8.90 18.23 0.11
CA TRP A 13 -8.01 17.77 1.18
C TRP A 13 -7.45 18.92 2.00
N ASN A 14 -7.23 18.68 3.30
CA ASN A 14 -6.36 19.50 4.11
C ASN A 14 -4.95 18.94 4.01
N VAL A 15 -3.98 19.77 3.66
CA VAL A 15 -2.66 19.28 3.26
C VAL A 15 -1.57 19.84 4.17
N PHE A 16 -0.69 18.97 4.63
CA PHE A 16 0.61 19.34 5.20
C PHE A 16 1.68 19.09 4.16
N SER A 17 2.46 20.09 3.84
CA SER A 17 3.49 20.04 2.80
C SER A 17 4.85 20.36 3.39
N PHE A 18 5.82 19.50 3.15
CA PHE A 18 7.19 19.64 3.66
C PHE A 18 8.17 19.72 2.49
N ASP A 19 9.15 20.58 2.60
CA ASP A 19 10.28 20.66 1.65
C ASP A 19 11.50 21.21 2.39
N VAL A 20 12.65 20.59 2.21
CA VAL A 20 13.93 21.03 2.81
C VAL A 20 14.47 22.28 2.13
N ASN A 21 14.06 22.55 0.89
CA ASN A 21 14.50 23.70 0.12
C ASN A 21 13.63 24.94 0.42
N PRO A 22 14.17 25.96 1.10
CA PRO A 22 13.41 27.16 1.46
C PRO A 22 12.86 27.92 0.23
N TYR A 23 13.52 27.83 -0.93
CA TYR A 23 13.03 28.44 -2.17
C TYR A 23 11.81 27.68 -2.71
N ALA A 24 11.80 26.35 -2.61
CA ALA A 24 10.66 25.54 -2.97
C ALA A 24 9.46 25.80 -2.04
N VAL A 25 9.72 25.96 -0.74
CA VAL A 25 8.71 26.36 0.25
C VAL A 25 8.11 27.73 -0.11
N SER A 26 8.94 28.73 -0.41
CA SER A 26 8.46 30.05 -0.82
C SER A 26 7.62 30.00 -2.09
N ALA A 27 8.12 29.33 -3.13
CA ALA A 27 7.39 29.16 -4.38
C ALA A 27 6.06 28.41 -4.20
N THR A 28 6.02 27.41 -3.30
CA THR A 28 4.78 26.71 -2.96
C THR A 28 3.77 27.65 -2.34
N LYS A 29 4.18 28.46 -1.35
CA LYS A 29 3.30 29.46 -0.71
C LYS A 29 2.76 30.47 -1.70
N ASP A 30 3.60 30.96 -2.61
CA ASP A 30 3.17 31.90 -3.65
C ASP A 30 2.15 31.29 -4.63
N ASN A 31 2.37 30.03 -5.03
CA ASN A 31 1.45 29.33 -5.92
C ASN A 31 0.10 29.05 -5.22
N LEU A 32 0.11 28.68 -3.95
CA LEU A 32 -1.12 28.50 -3.14
C LEU A 32 -1.91 29.80 -3.03
N LYS A 33 -1.23 30.93 -2.82
CA LYS A 33 -1.86 32.25 -2.77
C LYS A 33 -2.53 32.59 -4.11
N ARG A 34 -1.85 32.32 -5.23
CA ARG A 34 -2.41 32.54 -6.59
C ARG A 34 -3.61 31.65 -6.87
N SER A 35 -3.63 30.44 -6.31
CA SER A 35 -4.73 29.47 -6.49
C SER A 35 -5.86 29.63 -5.47
N GLY A 36 -5.76 30.55 -4.50
CA GLY A 36 -6.76 30.73 -3.45
C GLY A 36 -6.90 29.56 -2.46
N LEU A 37 -5.81 28.78 -2.26
CA LEU A 37 -5.82 27.54 -1.47
C LEU A 37 -5.00 27.62 -0.18
N THR A 38 -4.62 28.81 0.26
CA THR A 38 -3.75 29.06 1.42
C THR A 38 -4.32 28.47 2.73
N ASP A 39 -5.64 28.51 2.87
CA ASP A 39 -6.30 28.02 4.11
C ASP A 39 -6.37 26.49 4.21
N ARG A 40 -6.08 25.78 3.13
CA ARG A 40 -6.12 24.32 3.07
C ARG A 40 -4.74 23.67 3.13
N VAL A 41 -3.67 24.44 2.97
CA VAL A 41 -2.31 23.87 2.89
C VAL A 41 -1.38 24.58 3.87
N LYS A 42 -0.87 23.81 4.83
CA LYS A 42 0.22 24.24 5.71
C LYS A 42 1.54 23.82 5.09
N VAL A 43 2.46 24.79 4.87
CA VAL A 43 3.77 24.54 4.24
C VAL A 43 4.87 24.81 5.24
N GLU A 44 5.72 23.81 5.50
CA GLU A 44 6.83 23.88 6.44
C GLU A 44 8.17 23.61 5.73
N ASN A 45 9.23 24.28 6.19
CA ASN A 45 10.58 24.02 5.75
C ASN A 45 11.21 22.96 6.66
N SER A 46 11.09 21.71 6.28
CA SER A 46 11.61 20.56 7.04
C SER A 46 11.62 19.31 6.14
N GLY A 47 12.32 18.26 6.58
CA GLY A 47 12.39 16.99 5.88
C GLY A 47 12.39 15.80 6.85
N ILE A 48 12.42 14.59 6.32
CA ILE A 48 12.38 13.34 7.11
C ILE A 48 13.55 13.31 8.09
N LEU A 49 14.76 13.67 7.66
CA LEU A 49 15.94 13.67 8.51
C LEU A 49 15.91 14.74 9.60
N ASP A 50 15.04 15.74 9.45
CA ASP A 50 14.81 16.77 10.48
C ASP A 50 13.76 16.35 11.50
N GLY A 51 13.21 15.13 11.36
CA GLY A 51 12.18 14.60 12.25
C GLY A 51 10.81 15.26 12.06
N ILE A 52 10.33 15.36 10.80
CA ILE A 52 8.97 15.82 10.53
C ILE A 52 7.97 14.99 11.34
N LYS A 53 6.91 15.65 11.82
CA LYS A 53 5.80 14.95 12.46
C LYS A 53 4.66 14.81 11.48
N ILE A 54 4.33 13.55 11.15
CA ILE A 54 3.14 13.23 10.35
C ILE A 54 1.92 13.38 11.26
N PRO A 55 0.89 14.17 10.89
CA PRO A 55 -0.31 14.28 11.71
C PRO A 55 -1.00 12.91 11.89
N GLN A 56 -1.53 12.66 13.10
CA GLN A 56 -2.12 11.35 13.47
C GLN A 56 -3.31 10.94 12.61
N ASP A 57 -4.05 11.92 12.09
CA ASP A 57 -5.23 11.76 11.24
C ASP A 57 -4.89 11.78 9.73
N THR A 58 -3.62 11.53 9.39
CA THR A 58 -3.20 11.48 7.99
C THR A 58 -3.73 10.23 7.29
N ASP A 59 -4.63 10.40 6.33
CA ASP A 59 -5.19 9.32 5.51
C ASP A 59 -4.32 9.03 4.29
N LEU A 60 -3.59 10.05 3.79
CA LEU A 60 -2.82 9.97 2.56
C LEU A 60 -1.48 10.69 2.69
N LEU A 61 -0.38 9.98 2.45
CA LEU A 61 0.95 10.52 2.30
C LEU A 61 1.38 10.38 0.83
N VAL A 62 1.82 11.46 0.21
CA VAL A 62 2.26 11.43 -1.19
C VAL A 62 3.68 11.97 -1.30
N TRP A 63 4.56 11.21 -1.92
CA TRP A 63 5.92 11.66 -2.18
C TRP A 63 6.45 11.18 -3.53
N ASN A 64 6.92 12.11 -4.32
CA ASN A 64 7.80 11.84 -5.45
C ASN A 64 9.22 11.83 -4.88
N ILE A 65 9.71 10.65 -4.49
CA ILE A 65 11.01 10.54 -3.85
C ILE A 65 12.14 10.85 -4.86
N PRO A 66 13.24 11.46 -4.42
CA PRO A 66 14.44 11.57 -5.23
C PRO A 66 14.95 10.17 -5.59
N TYR A 67 15.24 9.93 -6.86
CA TYR A 67 15.60 8.59 -7.37
C TYR A 67 16.80 8.55 -8.30
N LEU A 68 17.49 9.69 -8.49
CA LEU A 68 18.74 9.68 -9.24
C LEU A 68 19.84 9.04 -8.38
N ASP A 69 20.82 8.43 -9.05
CA ASP A 69 21.94 7.81 -8.35
C ASP A 69 22.65 8.82 -7.44
N PRO A 70 23.06 8.40 -6.23
CA PRO A 70 23.79 9.28 -5.34
C PRO A 70 25.06 9.81 -6.02
N LEU A 71 25.33 11.09 -5.84
CA LEU A 71 26.54 11.71 -6.37
C LEU A 71 27.77 11.00 -5.79
N SER A 72 28.66 10.51 -6.66
CA SER A 72 29.83 9.71 -6.29
C SER A 72 30.86 10.48 -5.44
N ASP A 73 30.81 11.82 -5.46
CA ASP A 73 31.68 12.69 -4.67
C ASP A 73 30.85 13.73 -3.90
N ALA A 74 30.62 13.47 -2.62
CA ALA A 74 30.03 14.45 -1.69
C ALA A 74 30.85 15.76 -1.58
N ASN A 75 32.03 15.83 -2.17
CA ASN A 75 32.92 16.97 -2.23
C ASN A 75 32.82 17.78 -3.53
N ASP A 76 32.09 17.33 -4.52
CA ASP A 76 31.87 18.12 -5.72
C ASP A 76 30.89 19.26 -5.43
N ARG A 77 31.45 20.36 -4.88
CA ARG A 77 30.73 21.61 -4.63
C ARG A 77 30.18 22.29 -5.91
N SER A 78 30.43 21.71 -7.09
CA SER A 78 29.87 22.15 -8.35
C SER A 78 28.45 21.63 -8.59
N SER A 79 28.04 20.57 -7.86
CA SER A 79 26.69 20.04 -7.89
C SER A 79 25.74 21.06 -7.26
N GLY A 80 24.87 21.64 -8.06
CA GLY A 80 23.88 22.62 -7.59
C GLY A 80 22.90 22.00 -6.58
N ILE A 81 22.34 22.83 -5.69
CA ILE A 81 21.30 22.40 -4.71
C ILE A 81 20.18 21.59 -5.39
N GLY A 82 19.94 21.81 -6.68
CA GLY A 82 18.95 21.09 -7.48
C GLY A 82 19.30 19.63 -7.73
N GLU A 83 20.56 19.26 -7.92
CA GLU A 83 20.99 17.87 -8.16
C GLU A 83 20.95 17.06 -6.88
N VAL A 84 21.38 17.63 -5.77
CA VAL A 84 21.29 16.99 -4.43
C VAL A 84 19.83 16.72 -4.08
N ALA A 85 18.91 17.58 -4.43
CA ALA A 85 17.47 17.40 -4.16
C ALA A 85 16.81 16.33 -5.04
N LEU A 86 17.48 15.83 -6.07
CA LEU A 86 16.99 14.76 -6.96
C LEU A 86 17.67 13.42 -6.72
N SER A 87 18.77 13.40 -5.95
CA SER A 87 19.54 12.18 -5.69
C SER A 87 18.91 11.33 -4.59
N ASP A 88 18.92 10.01 -4.78
CA ASP A 88 18.51 9.05 -3.76
C ASP A 88 19.52 9.06 -2.58
N LEU A 89 19.09 8.60 -1.44
CA LEU A 89 19.92 8.57 -0.23
C LEU A 89 20.76 7.28 -0.21
N PRO A 90 22.07 7.37 0.00
CA PRO A 90 22.90 6.17 0.15
C PRO A 90 22.40 5.24 1.25
N GLY A 91 22.49 3.95 1.04
CA GLY A 91 22.03 2.92 1.97
C GLY A 91 20.63 2.40 1.63
N LEU A 92 19.63 2.77 2.40
CA LEU A 92 18.24 2.30 2.23
C LEU A 92 17.42 3.10 1.21
N GLY A 93 17.97 4.17 0.67
CA GLY A 93 17.22 5.12 -0.14
C GLY A 93 16.19 5.92 0.67
N TRP A 94 15.59 6.92 0.06
CA TRP A 94 14.54 7.71 0.71
C TRP A 94 13.29 6.91 1.04
N GLY A 95 13.00 5.86 0.26
CA GLY A 95 11.87 4.96 0.53
C GLY A 95 12.05 4.17 1.82
N GLY A 96 13.27 3.69 2.09
CA GLY A 96 13.61 3.00 3.34
C GLY A 96 13.64 3.94 4.54
N GLU A 97 14.16 5.16 4.38
CA GLU A 97 14.13 6.17 5.47
C GLU A 97 12.70 6.59 5.82
N LEU A 98 11.83 6.73 4.83
CA LEU A 98 10.40 6.99 5.10
C LEU A 98 9.77 5.82 5.86
N LEU A 99 10.06 4.57 5.45
CA LEU A 99 9.57 3.39 6.15
C LEU A 99 10.03 3.35 7.61
N ASN A 100 11.32 3.64 7.86
CA ASN A 100 11.87 3.73 9.21
C ASN A 100 11.14 4.79 10.05
N HIS A 101 10.95 5.97 9.47
CA HIS A 101 10.27 7.08 10.13
C HIS A 101 8.82 6.74 10.49
N ILE A 102 8.05 6.19 9.55
CA ILE A 102 6.67 5.74 9.77
C ILE A 102 6.62 4.61 10.81
N SER A 103 7.58 3.69 10.80
CA SER A 103 7.61 2.57 11.74
C SER A 103 7.86 3.02 13.19
N GLN A 104 8.58 4.11 13.40
CA GLN A 104 8.79 4.69 14.73
C GLN A 104 7.52 5.40 15.26
N GLU A 105 6.67 5.88 14.37
CA GLU A 105 5.45 6.61 14.71
C GLU A 105 4.17 5.76 14.52
N GLN A 106 4.28 4.47 14.20
CA GLN A 106 3.16 3.63 13.76
C GLN A 106 2.00 3.54 14.75
N ASP A 107 2.24 3.62 16.06
CA ASP A 107 1.21 3.57 17.10
C ASP A 107 0.35 4.85 17.14
N PHE A 108 0.81 5.91 16.48
CA PHE A 108 0.16 7.21 16.44
C PHE A 108 -0.48 7.52 15.09
N LEU A 109 -0.13 6.77 14.04
CA LEU A 109 -0.65 7.02 12.69
C LEU A 109 -1.99 6.33 12.45
N SER A 110 -2.78 6.91 11.55
CA SER A 110 -4.04 6.31 11.11
C SER A 110 -3.81 4.88 10.59
N PRO A 111 -4.59 3.88 11.04
CA PRO A 111 -4.54 2.54 10.46
C PRO A 111 -5.00 2.52 8.99
N GLU A 112 -5.66 3.57 8.54
CA GLU A 112 -6.14 3.74 7.15
C GLU A 112 -5.13 4.49 6.27
N LEU A 113 -3.97 4.88 6.83
CA LEU A 113 -2.92 5.57 6.09
C LEU A 113 -2.56 4.81 4.81
N THR A 114 -2.68 5.50 3.69
CA THR A 114 -2.17 5.06 2.39
C THR A 114 -1.00 5.94 1.99
N VAL A 115 0.12 5.33 1.64
CA VAL A 115 1.31 6.01 1.14
C VAL A 115 1.35 5.86 -0.38
N LEU A 116 1.44 6.95 -1.11
CA LEU A 116 1.68 6.97 -2.55
C LEU A 116 3.13 7.41 -2.81
N LEU A 117 3.94 6.50 -3.32
CA LEU A 117 5.30 6.79 -3.72
C LEU A 117 5.46 6.73 -5.23
N LEU A 118 6.08 7.75 -5.80
CA LEU A 118 6.65 7.69 -7.13
C LEU A 118 8.14 7.48 -6.99
N LEU A 119 8.66 6.39 -7.54
CA LEU A 119 10.04 5.96 -7.40
C LEU A 119 10.55 5.22 -8.64
N ARG A 120 11.87 5.16 -8.80
CA ARG A 120 12.53 4.30 -9.79
C ARG A 120 12.54 2.86 -9.26
N THR A 121 12.19 1.89 -10.11
CA THR A 121 12.11 0.46 -9.74
C THR A 121 13.06 -0.41 -10.56
N SER A 122 14.17 0.17 -11.06
CA SER A 122 15.26 -0.60 -11.65
C SER A 122 16.00 -1.42 -10.57
N PRO A 123 16.71 -2.50 -10.94
CA PRO A 123 17.40 -3.35 -9.96
C PRO A 123 18.41 -2.61 -9.08
N GLU A 124 19.00 -1.53 -9.61
CA GLU A 124 20.02 -0.70 -8.94
C GLU A 124 19.40 0.34 -7.99
N SER A 125 18.07 0.51 -8.00
CA SER A 125 17.40 1.48 -7.13
C SER A 125 17.65 1.16 -5.66
N LEU A 126 17.95 2.18 -4.86
CA LEU A 126 18.17 2.03 -3.43
C LEU A 126 16.84 1.92 -2.68
N SER A 127 15.86 2.72 -3.07
CA SER A 127 14.50 2.63 -2.55
C SER A 127 13.76 1.44 -3.14
N LYS A 128 13.44 0.43 -2.33
CA LYS A 128 12.84 -0.82 -2.77
C LYS A 128 11.45 -1.02 -2.18
N ILE A 129 10.52 -1.49 -3.00
CA ILE A 129 9.17 -1.85 -2.56
C ILE A 129 9.19 -3.12 -1.68
N SER A 130 10.11 -4.06 -1.95
CA SER A 130 10.29 -5.26 -1.12
C SER A 130 10.51 -4.94 0.35
N ASP A 131 11.19 -3.84 0.67
CA ASP A 131 11.46 -3.46 2.06
C ASP A 131 10.14 -3.14 2.81
N TRP A 132 9.17 -2.55 2.12
CA TRP A 132 7.84 -2.30 2.67
C TRP A 132 7.07 -3.60 2.89
N GLU A 133 7.11 -4.52 1.91
CA GLU A 133 6.42 -5.82 1.99
C GLU A 133 6.99 -6.69 3.12
N GLU A 134 8.30 -6.74 3.28
CA GLU A 134 8.99 -7.45 4.36
C GLU A 134 8.66 -6.89 5.75
N ASN A 135 8.29 -5.61 5.84
CA ASN A 135 7.84 -4.95 7.06
C ASN A 135 6.32 -4.94 7.23
N GLY A 136 5.60 -5.82 6.54
CA GLY A 136 4.16 -6.06 6.73
C GLY A 136 3.24 -5.05 6.07
N TRP A 137 3.72 -4.31 5.08
CA TRP A 137 2.90 -3.44 4.24
C TRP A 137 2.45 -4.18 2.98
N SER A 138 1.27 -3.86 2.50
CA SER A 138 0.80 -4.30 1.19
C SER A 138 1.11 -3.23 0.16
N CYS A 139 1.58 -3.64 -1.01
CA CYS A 139 2.01 -2.74 -2.07
C CYS A 139 1.30 -3.07 -3.38
N ARG A 140 0.96 -2.04 -4.15
CA ARG A 140 0.37 -2.21 -5.48
C ARG A 140 0.88 -1.13 -6.42
N SER A 141 1.43 -1.53 -7.56
CA SER A 141 1.72 -0.61 -8.66
C SER A 141 0.42 -0.10 -9.27
N LEU A 142 0.27 1.21 -9.32
CA LEU A 142 -0.90 1.90 -9.90
C LEU A 142 -0.67 2.26 -11.36
N ASP A 143 0.54 2.73 -11.67
CA ASP A 143 0.94 3.15 -13.01
C ASP A 143 2.46 3.13 -13.14
N PHE A 144 2.97 3.03 -14.36
CA PHE A 144 4.40 3.08 -14.61
C PHE A 144 4.71 3.76 -15.95
N ARG A 145 5.93 4.29 -16.04
CA ARG A 145 6.52 4.77 -17.30
C ARG A 145 7.93 4.25 -17.45
N ARG A 146 8.30 3.95 -18.69
CA ARG A 146 9.69 3.63 -19.06
C ARG A 146 10.29 4.83 -19.81
N MET A 147 11.49 5.20 -19.42
CA MET A 147 12.31 6.24 -20.06
C MET A 147 13.70 5.64 -20.31
N GLY A 148 13.90 5.08 -21.52
CA GLY A 148 15.09 4.27 -21.83
C GLY A 148 15.09 3.00 -20.97
N ASP A 149 16.18 2.77 -20.24
CA ASP A 149 16.34 1.61 -19.35
C ASP A 149 15.71 1.83 -17.96
N GLU A 150 15.33 3.04 -17.65
CA GLU A 150 14.71 3.36 -16.37
C GLU A 150 13.20 3.05 -16.38
N LYS A 151 12.73 2.50 -15.27
CA LYS A 151 11.31 2.32 -14.98
C LYS A 151 10.95 3.13 -13.75
N ILE A 152 9.99 4.04 -13.91
CA ILE A 152 9.45 4.86 -12.83
C ILE A 152 8.01 4.38 -12.59
N GLU A 153 7.66 4.12 -11.33
CA GLU A 153 6.34 3.60 -10.95
C GLU A 153 5.74 4.41 -9.81
N VAL A 154 4.41 4.45 -9.80
CA VAL A 154 3.63 4.93 -8.67
C VAL A 154 3.09 3.73 -7.92
N TYR A 155 3.46 3.60 -6.66
CA TYR A 155 2.94 2.58 -5.76
C TYR A 155 1.97 3.17 -4.74
N ALA A 156 0.86 2.45 -4.53
CA ALA A 156 0.06 2.60 -3.32
C ALA A 156 0.54 1.55 -2.30
N ILE A 157 0.74 1.99 -1.06
CA ILE A 157 1.31 1.20 0.03
C ILE A 157 0.43 1.44 1.27
N TRP A 158 0.00 0.37 1.94
CA TRP A 158 -0.87 0.46 3.12
C TRP A 158 -0.60 -0.66 4.10
N LYS A 159 -0.94 -0.48 5.37
CA LYS A 159 -0.83 -1.54 6.39
C LYS A 159 -1.75 -2.69 6.04
N THR A 160 -1.18 -3.89 5.89
CA THR A 160 -1.95 -5.11 5.59
C THR A 160 -3.03 -5.33 6.66
N GLY A 161 -4.29 -5.40 6.21
CA GLY A 161 -5.44 -5.52 7.11
C GLY A 161 -5.58 -4.37 8.09
N GLN A 162 -5.17 -3.16 7.73
CA GLN A 162 -5.17 -1.97 8.60
C GLN A 162 -4.45 -2.21 9.95
N GLY A 163 -3.37 -2.98 9.93
CA GLY A 163 -2.60 -3.33 11.11
C GLY A 163 -3.20 -4.46 11.98
N ALA A 164 -4.38 -4.99 11.63
CA ALA A 164 -4.93 -6.14 12.33
C ALA A 164 -4.02 -7.36 12.17
N GLU A 165 -3.67 -8.03 13.26
CA GLU A 165 -2.89 -9.25 13.23
C GLU A 165 -3.67 -10.41 12.60
N ALA A 166 -2.97 -11.26 11.87
CA ALA A 166 -3.53 -12.50 11.35
C ALA A 166 -3.43 -13.60 12.40
N LYS A 167 -4.54 -14.27 12.69
CA LYS A 167 -4.53 -15.48 13.52
C LYS A 167 -4.12 -16.67 12.67
N GLU A 168 -3.00 -17.29 13.00
CA GLU A 168 -2.59 -18.55 12.39
C GLU A 168 -3.07 -19.74 13.21
N VAL A 169 -3.63 -20.76 12.52
CA VAL A 169 -4.10 -22.01 13.13
C VAL A 169 -3.59 -23.17 12.27
N GLU A 170 -2.89 -24.11 12.86
CA GLU A 170 -2.31 -25.23 12.13
C GLU A 170 -3.40 -26.09 11.46
N THR A 171 -4.45 -26.43 12.22
CA THR A 171 -5.61 -27.19 11.73
C THR A 171 -6.88 -26.73 12.42
N CYS A 172 -7.96 -26.56 11.66
CA CYS A 172 -9.29 -26.22 12.19
C CYS A 172 -10.40 -26.99 11.43
N ASP A 173 -11.62 -26.86 11.87
CA ASP A 173 -12.75 -27.37 11.10
C ASP A 173 -12.99 -26.47 9.88
N SER A 174 -13.12 -25.17 10.09
CA SER A 174 -13.22 -24.19 9.03
C SER A 174 -12.66 -22.85 9.49
N THR A 175 -11.86 -22.18 8.67
CA THR A 175 -11.38 -20.81 8.95
C THR A 175 -12.52 -19.80 9.06
N MET A 176 -13.65 -20.06 8.39
CA MET A 176 -14.86 -19.23 8.51
C MET A 176 -15.53 -19.33 9.89
N ASP A 177 -15.36 -20.46 10.60
CA ASP A 177 -15.85 -20.59 11.97
C ASP A 177 -14.82 -20.05 12.96
N GLU A 178 -13.54 -20.20 12.67
CA GLU A 178 -12.48 -19.63 13.50
C GLU A 178 -12.49 -18.08 13.50
N VAL A 179 -12.76 -17.44 12.38
CA VAL A 179 -12.81 -15.97 12.30
C VAL A 179 -13.96 -15.39 13.12
N LYS A 180 -15.09 -16.14 13.28
CA LYS A 180 -16.22 -15.71 14.14
C LYS A 180 -15.86 -15.69 15.63
N LYS A 181 -14.80 -16.38 16.05
CA LYS A 181 -14.30 -16.38 17.42
C LYS A 181 -13.39 -15.18 17.72
N ILE A 182 -12.96 -14.47 16.69
CA ILE A 182 -12.19 -13.24 16.84
C ILE A 182 -13.20 -12.10 17.01
N VAL A 183 -13.24 -11.52 18.20
CA VAL A 183 -14.02 -10.29 18.44
C VAL A 183 -13.32 -9.19 17.67
N GLY A 184 -13.87 -8.83 16.52
CA GLY A 184 -13.03 -8.08 15.66
C GLY A 184 -13.55 -6.90 14.94
N THR A 185 -12.58 -6.14 14.62
CA THR A 185 -12.57 -5.09 13.64
C THR A 185 -12.64 -5.69 12.23
N ARG A 186 -13.09 -4.89 11.28
CA ARG A 186 -12.94 -5.18 9.85
C ARG A 186 -11.49 -5.60 9.54
N TRP A 187 -11.30 -6.45 8.55
CA TRP A 187 -10.02 -7.03 8.14
C TRP A 187 -9.40 -8.05 9.10
N SER A 188 -10.05 -8.40 10.22
CA SER A 188 -9.63 -9.55 11.01
C SER A 188 -9.56 -10.79 10.12
N ARG A 189 -8.52 -11.59 10.27
CA ARG A 189 -8.27 -12.72 9.37
C ARG A 189 -7.68 -13.92 10.07
N VAL A 190 -8.02 -15.08 9.56
CA VAL A 190 -7.52 -16.40 10.04
C VAL A 190 -6.91 -17.14 8.88
N TYR A 191 -5.75 -17.74 9.10
CA TYR A 191 -5.12 -18.69 8.19
C TYR A 191 -5.07 -20.07 8.83
N SER A 192 -5.21 -21.12 8.00
CA SER A 192 -4.98 -22.50 8.41
C SER A 192 -4.31 -23.27 7.30
N LYS A 193 -3.36 -24.13 7.65
CA LYS A 193 -2.72 -25.06 6.71
C LYS A 193 -3.65 -26.20 6.32
N SER A 194 -4.63 -26.53 7.18
CA SER A 194 -5.58 -27.61 6.91
C SER A 194 -6.94 -27.35 7.54
N GLN A 195 -7.99 -27.62 6.78
CA GLN A 195 -9.38 -27.64 7.27
C GLN A 195 -9.95 -29.06 7.20
N ARG A 196 -10.64 -29.50 8.26
CA ARG A 196 -11.34 -30.79 8.28
C ARG A 196 -12.72 -30.73 7.61
N ASN A 197 -13.40 -29.62 7.76
CA ASN A 197 -14.76 -29.37 7.27
C ASN A 197 -14.84 -28.09 6.42
N GLY A 198 -13.90 -27.95 5.47
CA GLY A 198 -13.89 -26.82 4.56
C GLY A 198 -15.18 -26.73 3.75
N ARG A 199 -15.70 -25.52 3.55
CA ARG A 199 -16.95 -25.26 2.83
C ARG A 199 -16.70 -24.75 1.44
N GLY A 200 -17.52 -25.22 0.51
CA GLY A 200 -17.62 -24.70 -0.84
C GLY A 200 -19.03 -24.19 -1.10
N ARG A 201 -19.29 -23.71 -2.32
CA ARG A 201 -20.62 -23.20 -2.73
C ARG A 201 -21.65 -24.32 -2.72
N ARG A 202 -22.92 -23.92 -2.44
CA ARG A 202 -24.08 -24.82 -2.48
C ARG A 202 -23.92 -26.07 -1.60
N GLY A 203 -23.21 -25.96 -0.47
CA GLY A 203 -23.01 -27.06 0.45
C GLY A 203 -21.94 -28.08 0.02
N SER A 204 -21.16 -27.80 -1.02
CA SER A 204 -20.05 -28.67 -1.40
C SER A 204 -18.93 -28.63 -0.37
N HIS A 205 -18.17 -29.71 -0.27
CA HIS A 205 -17.03 -29.83 0.63
C HIS A 205 -15.76 -29.31 -0.06
N TRP A 206 -14.96 -28.54 0.69
CA TRP A 206 -13.63 -28.13 0.27
C TRP A 206 -12.58 -29.01 0.93
N LEU A 207 -11.79 -29.70 0.14
CA LEU A 207 -10.71 -30.57 0.65
C LEU A 207 -9.40 -29.78 0.72
N SER A 208 -8.86 -29.62 1.90
CA SER A 208 -7.51 -29.09 2.10
C SER A 208 -6.48 -30.12 1.67
N ARG A 209 -5.50 -29.67 0.88
CA ARG A 209 -4.37 -30.49 0.45
C ARG A 209 -3.11 -30.06 1.20
N GLN A 210 -2.17 -30.97 1.35
CA GLN A 210 -0.84 -30.65 1.90
C GLN A 210 -0.17 -29.54 1.05
N GLY A 211 0.39 -28.54 1.72
CA GLY A 211 0.97 -27.35 1.09
C GLY A 211 -0.05 -26.28 0.67
N GLY A 212 -1.34 -26.53 0.88
CA GLY A 212 -2.38 -25.52 0.66
C GLY A 212 -2.56 -24.60 1.87
N VAL A 213 -3.19 -23.46 1.62
CA VAL A 213 -3.57 -22.49 2.64
C VAL A 213 -5.06 -22.20 2.52
N SER A 214 -5.74 -22.20 3.65
CA SER A 214 -7.11 -21.70 3.77
C SER A 214 -7.08 -20.42 4.57
N ALA A 215 -7.76 -19.38 4.07
CA ALA A 215 -7.80 -18.09 4.74
C ALA A 215 -9.21 -17.52 4.73
N THR A 216 -9.57 -16.81 5.78
CA THR A 216 -10.84 -16.08 5.88
C THR A 216 -10.58 -14.69 6.41
N TRP A 217 -11.19 -13.69 5.76
CA TRP A 217 -11.19 -12.28 6.15
C TRP A 217 -12.59 -11.84 6.53
N VAL A 218 -12.70 -10.97 7.53
CA VAL A 218 -13.92 -10.24 7.84
C VAL A 218 -13.95 -8.98 6.98
N LEU A 219 -14.99 -8.82 6.17
CA LEU A 219 -15.22 -7.61 5.38
C LEU A 219 -16.21 -6.70 6.13
N ASP A 220 -16.05 -5.40 5.95
CA ASP A 220 -16.98 -4.42 6.47
C ASP A 220 -18.32 -4.49 5.72
N GLU A 221 -19.43 -4.35 6.44
CA GLU A 221 -20.78 -4.32 5.85
C GLU A 221 -20.94 -3.20 4.81
N SER A 222 -20.20 -2.10 4.96
CA SER A 222 -20.24 -0.98 4.00
C SER A 222 -19.84 -1.40 2.59
N VAL A 223 -18.94 -2.40 2.44
CA VAL A 223 -18.56 -2.96 1.13
C VAL A 223 -19.78 -3.57 0.42
N LEU A 224 -20.66 -4.23 1.16
CA LEU A 224 -21.86 -4.87 0.63
C LEU A 224 -22.95 -3.89 0.24
N ARG A 225 -22.98 -2.71 0.86
CA ARG A 225 -23.93 -1.65 0.49
C ARG A 225 -23.61 -1.02 -0.86
N ILE A 226 -22.34 -1.09 -1.26
CA ILE A 226 -21.83 -0.48 -2.50
C ILE A 226 -21.76 -1.50 -3.63
N ILE A 227 -21.36 -2.74 -3.32
CA ILE A 227 -21.07 -3.78 -4.32
C ILE A 227 -22.06 -4.95 -4.16
N PRO A 228 -22.87 -5.29 -5.19
CA PRO A 228 -23.72 -6.48 -5.15
C PRO A 228 -22.88 -7.75 -4.89
N ALA A 229 -23.41 -8.67 -4.08
CA ALA A 229 -22.71 -9.88 -3.64
C ALA A 229 -22.11 -10.72 -4.77
N GLY A 230 -22.83 -10.85 -5.88
CA GLY A 230 -22.33 -11.58 -7.05
C GLY A 230 -21.12 -10.88 -7.71
N VAL A 231 -21.15 -9.56 -7.76
CA VAL A 231 -20.02 -8.75 -8.28
C VAL A 231 -18.83 -8.85 -7.32
N LEU A 232 -19.06 -8.73 -6.03
CA LEU A 232 -18.00 -8.87 -5.02
C LEU A 232 -17.33 -10.26 -5.11
N GLN A 233 -18.12 -11.33 -5.28
CA GLN A 233 -17.60 -12.69 -5.44
C GLN A 233 -16.62 -12.80 -6.62
N VAL A 234 -16.98 -12.25 -7.77
CA VAL A 234 -16.14 -12.28 -8.99
C VAL A 234 -14.93 -11.37 -8.82
N SER A 235 -15.11 -10.17 -8.23
CA SER A 235 -14.01 -9.23 -7.98
C SER A 235 -12.94 -9.84 -7.08
N LEU A 236 -13.33 -10.48 -5.99
CA LEU A 236 -12.40 -11.17 -5.10
C LEU A 236 -11.70 -12.35 -5.80
N GLY A 237 -12.41 -13.10 -6.62
CA GLY A 237 -11.83 -14.14 -7.47
C GLY A 237 -10.77 -13.58 -8.41
N THR A 238 -11.03 -12.43 -9.02
CA THR A 238 -10.07 -11.74 -9.90
C THR A 238 -8.85 -11.23 -9.15
N ILE A 239 -9.04 -10.66 -7.95
CA ILE A 239 -7.92 -10.22 -7.09
C ILE A 239 -7.01 -11.40 -6.77
N VAL A 240 -7.59 -12.52 -6.33
CA VAL A 240 -6.82 -13.74 -5.99
C VAL A 240 -6.12 -14.32 -7.23
N SER A 241 -6.78 -14.34 -8.39
CA SER A 241 -6.17 -14.85 -9.63
C SER A 241 -4.98 -13.99 -10.07
N ASN A 242 -5.09 -12.66 -9.96
CA ASN A 242 -3.98 -11.75 -10.28
C ASN A 242 -2.79 -11.95 -9.34
N ALA A 243 -3.06 -12.13 -8.04
CA ALA A 243 -2.01 -12.37 -7.04
C ALA A 243 -1.28 -13.71 -7.25
N LEU A 244 -1.93 -14.69 -7.89
CA LEU A 244 -1.39 -16.03 -8.15
C LEU A 244 -0.89 -16.22 -9.60
N ASP A 245 -0.90 -15.17 -10.42
CA ASP A 245 -0.65 -15.25 -11.87
C ASP A 245 -1.48 -16.36 -12.53
N ALA A 246 -2.78 -16.36 -12.27
CA ALA A 246 -3.73 -17.40 -12.62
C ALA A 246 -4.95 -16.83 -13.34
N MET A 247 -5.89 -17.68 -13.72
CA MET A 247 -7.14 -17.29 -14.38
C MET A 247 -8.34 -17.53 -13.47
N VAL A 248 -9.37 -16.70 -13.63
CA VAL A 248 -10.68 -16.90 -12.98
C VAL A 248 -11.61 -17.68 -13.89
N ILE A 249 -12.18 -18.75 -13.37
CA ILE A 249 -13.38 -19.38 -13.95
C ILE A 249 -14.59 -18.96 -13.12
N TRP A 250 -15.53 -18.32 -13.80
CA TRP A 250 -16.76 -17.85 -13.17
C TRP A 250 -17.49 -18.97 -12.43
N PRO A 251 -18.00 -18.74 -11.22
CA PRO A 251 -18.05 -17.44 -10.54
C PRO A 251 -16.94 -17.23 -9.49
N ASN A 252 -16.14 -18.23 -9.14
CA ASN A 252 -15.29 -18.16 -7.93
C ASN A 252 -14.07 -19.08 -7.95
N ASP A 253 -13.80 -19.75 -9.03
CA ASP A 253 -12.69 -20.68 -9.13
C ASP A 253 -11.48 -20.01 -9.76
N VAL A 254 -10.31 -20.21 -9.15
CA VAL A 254 -9.03 -19.76 -9.67
C VAL A 254 -8.29 -20.97 -10.20
N VAL A 255 -7.83 -20.91 -11.45
CA VAL A 255 -7.21 -22.03 -12.15
C VAL A 255 -5.91 -21.65 -12.82
N THR A 256 -5.03 -22.62 -12.99
CA THR A 256 -3.83 -22.49 -13.82
C THR A 256 -4.19 -22.37 -15.30
N SER A 257 -3.21 -21.98 -16.12
CA SER A 257 -3.36 -21.92 -17.59
C SER A 257 -3.75 -23.26 -18.25
N ASP A 258 -3.39 -24.38 -17.62
CA ASP A 258 -3.79 -25.74 -18.05
C ASP A 258 -5.12 -26.22 -17.41
N GLY A 259 -5.86 -25.33 -16.75
CA GLY A 259 -7.22 -25.57 -16.25
C GLY A 259 -7.31 -26.27 -14.90
N ARG A 260 -6.19 -26.51 -14.21
CA ARG A 260 -6.22 -27.10 -12.85
C ARG A 260 -6.64 -26.09 -11.82
N LYS A 261 -7.55 -26.47 -10.94
CA LYS A 261 -8.03 -25.60 -9.86
C LYS A 261 -6.93 -25.38 -8.80
N MET A 262 -6.56 -24.11 -8.60
CA MET A 262 -5.59 -23.65 -7.60
C MET A 262 -6.27 -23.15 -6.33
N ALA A 263 -7.35 -22.38 -6.48
CA ALA A 263 -8.06 -21.79 -5.35
C ALA A 263 -9.57 -21.67 -5.64
N GLY A 264 -10.31 -21.35 -4.62
CA GLY A 264 -11.73 -20.98 -4.71
C GLY A 264 -12.05 -19.93 -3.65
N VAL A 265 -12.88 -18.97 -4.03
CA VAL A 265 -13.32 -17.89 -3.16
C VAL A 265 -14.77 -18.12 -2.76
N LEU A 266 -15.08 -18.03 -1.47
CA LEU A 266 -16.43 -18.17 -0.93
C LEU A 266 -16.75 -16.98 -0.02
N ILE A 267 -17.92 -16.38 -0.19
CA ILE A 267 -18.44 -15.34 0.70
C ILE A 267 -19.59 -15.94 1.49
N GLU A 268 -19.54 -15.79 2.81
CA GLU A 268 -20.64 -16.08 3.73
C GLU A 268 -21.10 -14.78 4.42
N TYR A 269 -22.38 -14.69 4.68
CA TYR A 269 -22.99 -13.63 5.47
C TYR A 269 -23.35 -14.20 6.84
N SER A 270 -23.03 -13.47 7.89
CA SER A 270 -23.32 -13.90 9.28
C SER A 270 -24.02 -12.79 10.04
#